data_16d4551ef5d95b7bf9f8ee52c0ebe801
#
_entry.id   16d4551ef5d95b7bf9f8ee52c0ebe801
#
_cell.length_a   1.000
_cell.length_b   1.000
_cell.length_c   1.000
_cell.angle_alpha   90.00
_cell.angle_beta   90.00
_cell.angle_gamma   90.00
#
_symmetry.space_group_name_H-M   'P 1'
#
loop_
_entity.id
_entity.type
_entity.pdbx_description
1 polymer ?
#
loop_
_entity_poly.entity_id
_entity_poly.type
_entity_poly.pdbx_seq_one_letter_code
_entity_poly.pdbx_strand_id
1 'polypeptide(L)'
;MITAVANETSELKASYNLGYVWLISIVAAMGGLLFGWDWVVIGGAKPFFQRYFELTSEAQIGWANSCALIGCLIGALVAGALSDKFGRKRLLIVAALLFAMTSIGNALASNFAIFIAWRIFGGVAIGLASNLSPMYIAEVAPAHIRGKLVAINQLTIVIGILLAQYINWFLVRNLPAGATDEFIRNSWFGQQGWRWMFGLTAVPSFLFFLGMMLVPESPRWLAKNGKSERARGILARIGGEQYARAAVADIESTLASEEVQHVRFSDLLEPRMRKVLVLGVILAVFQQWCGINVIFNYAEEIFRAAGYDISTVLRNIAWTGSVNLAFTFVALGVVDRGGRRPLMFLGSAGLAAIYILMGFCYHGGVKGLPMLLLVLAAIGCYAMSLAPVAWVVISEIFPNRIRGAAMAVAVSSLWIACFILTYTFPILSAKFGPAGTFWLYAAICVLGFLFIKMNLPETKGKSLEQIERELVD
;
A
#
# COMPACT_ATOMS: atom_id res chain seq x y z
N MET A 1 8.25 -39.33 40.57
CA MET A 1 7.91 -40.06 39.35
C MET A 1 6.71 -39.36 38.75
N ILE A 2 6.93 -38.24 38.08
CA ILE A 2 5.92 -37.44 37.40
C ILE A 2 6.18 -37.62 35.91
N THR A 3 5.39 -38.46 35.29
CA THR A 3 5.38 -38.76 33.89
C THR A 3 5.05 -37.50 33.11
N ALA A 4 6.03 -37.04 32.31
CA ALA A 4 5.81 -36.05 31.28
C ALA A 4 4.82 -36.64 30.26
N VAL A 5 3.60 -36.11 30.22
CA VAL A 5 2.70 -36.31 29.11
C VAL A 5 3.26 -35.48 27.95
N ALA A 6 3.99 -36.12 27.10
CA ALA A 6 4.37 -35.58 25.81
C ALA A 6 3.06 -35.30 25.04
N ASN A 7 2.75 -34.05 24.84
CA ASN A 7 1.73 -33.62 23.89
C ASN A 7 2.25 -33.97 22.49
N GLU A 8 2.05 -35.18 22.04
CA GLU A 8 1.99 -35.52 20.63
C GLU A 8 0.71 -34.89 20.08
N THR A 9 0.79 -33.60 19.77
CA THR A 9 -0.10 -33.04 18.75
C THR A 9 0.25 -33.72 17.46
N SER A 10 -0.42 -34.85 17.19
CA SER A 10 -0.47 -35.43 15.87
C SER A 10 -0.83 -34.28 14.92
N GLU A 11 0.13 -33.82 14.12
CA GLU A 11 -0.15 -33.02 12.95
C GLU A 11 -1.12 -33.86 12.10
N LEU A 12 -2.40 -33.59 12.27
CA LEU A 12 -3.44 -34.16 11.44
C LEU A 12 -3.05 -33.81 10.01
N LYS A 13 -2.70 -34.81 9.21
CA LYS A 13 -2.42 -34.65 7.77
C LYS A 13 -3.73 -34.21 7.09
N ALA A 14 -4.09 -32.93 7.32
CA ALA A 14 -5.21 -32.34 6.60
C ALA A 14 -4.84 -32.29 5.13
N SER A 15 -5.65 -32.93 4.30
CA SER A 15 -5.52 -32.82 2.85
C SER A 15 -6.10 -31.49 2.43
N TYR A 16 -5.26 -30.44 2.40
CA TYR A 16 -5.70 -29.10 2.00
C TYR A 16 -6.00 -29.02 0.51
N ASN A 17 -7.15 -28.48 0.15
CA ASN A 17 -7.47 -28.09 -1.21
C ASN A 17 -6.75 -26.78 -1.55
N LEU A 18 -5.44 -26.88 -1.79
CA LEU A 18 -4.59 -25.71 -2.06
C LEU A 18 -5.09 -24.93 -3.28
N GLY A 19 -5.58 -25.60 -4.33
CA GLY A 19 -6.12 -24.93 -5.53
C GLY A 19 -7.27 -23.98 -5.18
N TYR A 20 -8.21 -24.43 -4.34
CA TYR A 20 -9.31 -23.61 -3.87
C TYR A 20 -8.84 -22.43 -3.00
N VAL A 21 -7.94 -22.68 -2.06
CA VAL A 21 -7.37 -21.62 -1.19
C VAL A 21 -6.63 -20.56 -2.00
N TRP A 22 -5.82 -20.97 -2.98
CA TRP A 22 -5.14 -20.06 -3.87
C TRP A 22 -6.12 -19.23 -4.70
N LEU A 23 -7.12 -19.86 -5.27
CA LEU A 23 -8.14 -19.17 -6.08
C LEU A 23 -8.84 -18.05 -5.29
N ILE A 24 -9.39 -18.38 -4.10
CA ILE A 24 -10.10 -17.37 -3.28
C ILE A 24 -9.16 -16.27 -2.77
N SER A 25 -7.89 -16.61 -2.49
CA SER A 25 -6.89 -15.63 -2.06
C SER A 25 -6.45 -14.70 -3.20
N ILE A 26 -6.25 -15.21 -4.43
CA ILE A 26 -5.92 -14.40 -5.61
C ILE A 26 -7.07 -13.46 -5.95
N VAL A 27 -8.31 -13.93 -5.90
CA VAL A 27 -9.49 -13.09 -6.12
C VAL A 27 -9.52 -11.93 -5.09
N ALA A 28 -9.31 -12.22 -3.81
CA ALA A 28 -9.27 -11.18 -2.79
C ALA A 28 -8.07 -10.22 -2.98
N ALA A 29 -6.93 -10.73 -3.42
CA ALA A 29 -5.73 -9.94 -3.71
C ALA A 29 -5.88 -8.99 -4.92
N MET A 30 -6.92 -9.16 -5.76
CA MET A 30 -7.24 -8.18 -6.81
C MET A 30 -7.56 -6.80 -6.23
N GLY A 31 -8.05 -6.72 -4.99
CA GLY A 31 -8.16 -5.44 -4.28
C GLY A 31 -6.81 -4.74 -4.11
N GLY A 32 -5.75 -5.50 -3.85
CA GLY A 32 -4.37 -4.99 -3.85
C GLY A 32 -3.92 -4.52 -5.24
N LEU A 33 -4.21 -5.29 -6.30
CA LEU A 33 -3.90 -4.90 -7.68
C LEU A 33 -4.54 -3.56 -8.04
N LEU A 34 -5.82 -3.38 -7.72
CA LEU A 34 -6.55 -2.14 -7.97
C LEU A 34 -6.02 -0.97 -7.14
N PHE A 35 -5.63 -1.22 -5.90
CA PHE A 35 -4.94 -0.23 -5.08
C PHE A 35 -3.66 0.24 -5.78
N GLY A 36 -2.78 -0.67 -6.19
CA GLY A 36 -1.53 -0.33 -6.87
C GLY A 36 -1.74 0.41 -8.18
N TRP A 37 -2.75 0.01 -8.96
CA TRP A 37 -3.10 0.65 -10.23
C TRP A 37 -3.58 2.10 -10.02
N ASP A 38 -4.61 2.29 -9.19
CA ASP A 38 -5.20 3.63 -8.99
C ASP A 38 -4.23 4.60 -8.29
N TRP A 39 -3.28 4.05 -7.51
CA TRP A 39 -2.23 4.81 -6.84
C TRP A 39 -1.31 5.55 -7.81
N VAL A 40 -0.89 4.91 -8.91
CA VAL A 40 0.13 5.46 -9.81
C VAL A 40 -0.41 5.92 -11.16
N VAL A 41 -1.63 5.54 -11.54
CA VAL A 41 -2.21 5.94 -12.82
C VAL A 41 -2.20 7.45 -12.99
N ILE A 42 -2.39 8.19 -11.90
CA ILE A 42 -2.41 9.66 -11.91
C ILE A 42 -1.08 10.26 -12.34
N GLY A 43 0.05 9.65 -11.95
CA GLY A 43 1.39 10.14 -12.31
C GLY A 43 1.63 10.16 -13.82
N GLY A 44 1.09 9.17 -14.55
CA GLY A 44 1.18 9.14 -16.01
C GLY A 44 0.08 9.94 -16.73
N ALA A 45 -1.08 10.09 -16.11
CA ALA A 45 -2.20 10.85 -16.68
C ALA A 45 -2.05 12.36 -16.49
N LYS A 46 -1.30 12.80 -15.46
CA LYS A 46 -1.16 14.20 -15.06
C LYS A 46 -0.72 15.14 -16.19
N PRO A 47 0.29 14.84 -17.02
CA PRO A 47 0.70 15.74 -18.09
C PRO A 47 -0.43 16.12 -19.04
N PHE A 48 -1.46 15.28 -19.14
CA PHE A 48 -2.58 15.42 -20.06
C PHE A 48 -3.77 16.10 -19.40
N PHE A 49 -4.26 15.62 -18.24
CA PHE A 49 -5.41 16.23 -17.59
C PHE A 49 -5.10 17.62 -17.02
N GLN A 50 -3.84 17.89 -16.63
CA GLN A 50 -3.43 19.21 -16.18
C GLN A 50 -3.66 20.26 -17.28
N ARG A 51 -3.31 19.94 -18.54
CA ARG A 51 -3.53 20.79 -19.70
C ARG A 51 -5.02 20.86 -20.10
N TYR A 52 -5.72 19.74 -19.95
CA TYR A 52 -7.17 19.68 -20.25
C TYR A 52 -7.99 20.59 -19.31
N PHE A 53 -7.71 20.54 -18.00
CA PHE A 53 -8.38 21.36 -16.99
C PHE A 53 -7.72 22.73 -16.75
N GLU A 54 -6.68 23.07 -17.51
CA GLU A 54 -5.95 24.35 -17.42
C GLU A 54 -5.42 24.65 -16.00
N LEU A 55 -4.88 23.62 -15.32
CA LEU A 55 -4.36 23.76 -13.96
C LEU A 55 -3.02 24.51 -13.99
N THR A 56 -2.98 25.74 -13.48
CA THR A 56 -1.80 26.60 -13.47
C THR A 56 -1.20 26.79 -12.07
N SER A 57 -2.00 26.56 -11.03
CA SER A 57 -1.55 26.72 -9.65
C SER A 57 -0.95 25.44 -9.10
N GLU A 58 0.19 25.54 -8.43
CA GLU A 58 0.85 24.44 -7.73
C GLU A 58 -0.08 23.79 -6.68
N ALA A 59 -0.92 24.60 -6.03
CA ALA A 59 -1.91 24.12 -5.08
C ALA A 59 -2.99 23.25 -5.77
N GLN A 60 -3.46 23.62 -6.97
CA GLN A 60 -4.41 22.80 -7.74
C GLN A 60 -3.78 21.49 -8.20
N ILE A 61 -2.51 21.52 -8.62
CA ILE A 61 -1.76 20.31 -9.02
C ILE A 61 -1.56 19.39 -7.81
N GLY A 62 -1.15 19.96 -6.67
CA GLY A 62 -1.01 19.22 -5.41
C GLY A 62 -2.34 18.61 -4.96
N TRP A 63 -3.44 19.37 -5.06
CA TRP A 63 -4.78 18.89 -4.73
C TRP A 63 -5.24 17.75 -5.63
N ALA A 64 -5.06 17.87 -6.95
CA ALA A 64 -5.41 16.82 -7.91
C ALA A 64 -4.73 15.48 -7.58
N ASN A 65 -3.44 15.53 -7.20
CA ASN A 65 -2.67 14.33 -6.87
C ASN A 65 -2.97 13.77 -5.47
N SER A 66 -3.35 14.63 -4.50
CA SER A 66 -3.49 14.22 -3.09
C SER A 66 -4.93 13.98 -2.65
N CYS A 67 -5.95 14.50 -3.34
CA CYS A 67 -7.34 14.45 -2.90
C CYS A 67 -7.86 13.01 -2.64
N ALA A 68 -7.41 12.03 -3.42
CA ALA A 68 -7.76 10.62 -3.22
C ALA A 68 -7.30 10.10 -1.85
N LEU A 69 -6.23 10.63 -1.27
CA LEU A 69 -5.71 10.21 0.02
C LEU A 69 -6.65 10.52 1.19
N ILE A 70 -7.48 11.57 1.06
CA ILE A 70 -8.57 11.82 2.01
C ILE A 70 -9.58 10.67 1.96
N GLY A 71 -9.94 10.24 0.76
CA GLY A 71 -10.78 9.06 0.57
C GLY A 71 -10.16 7.80 1.17
N CYS A 72 -8.85 7.59 0.96
CA CYS A 72 -8.11 6.45 1.54
C CYS A 72 -8.18 6.44 3.07
N LEU A 73 -8.00 7.60 3.70
CA LEU A 73 -8.13 7.74 5.16
C LEU A 73 -9.55 7.39 5.61
N ILE A 74 -10.56 7.94 4.98
CA ILE A 74 -11.97 7.67 5.32
C ILE A 74 -12.26 6.17 5.15
N GLY A 75 -11.92 5.59 4.00
CA GLY A 75 -12.13 4.18 3.72
C GLY A 75 -11.42 3.26 4.71
N ALA A 76 -10.18 3.60 5.08
CA ALA A 76 -9.40 2.83 6.06
C ALA A 76 -10.01 2.88 7.46
N LEU A 77 -10.47 4.05 7.91
CA LEU A 77 -11.10 4.25 9.22
C LEU A 77 -12.42 3.47 9.38
N VAL A 78 -13.24 3.46 8.33
CA VAL A 78 -14.55 2.80 8.40
C VAL A 78 -14.48 1.29 8.08
N ALA A 79 -13.40 0.82 7.44
CA ALA A 79 -13.26 -0.57 6.99
C ALA A 79 -13.47 -1.58 8.10
N GLY A 80 -12.87 -1.38 9.27
CA GLY A 80 -12.97 -2.27 10.41
C GLY A 80 -14.40 -2.41 10.91
N ALA A 81 -15.03 -1.30 11.30
CA ALA A 81 -16.38 -1.29 11.85
C ALA A 81 -17.43 -1.81 10.84
N LEU A 82 -17.32 -1.40 9.58
CA LEU A 82 -18.23 -1.87 8.54
C LEU A 82 -18.04 -3.36 8.24
N SER A 83 -16.79 -3.86 8.25
CA SER A 83 -16.52 -5.28 7.97
C SER A 83 -17.01 -6.18 9.09
N ASP A 84 -16.99 -5.72 10.31
CA ASP A 84 -17.56 -6.47 11.45
C ASP A 84 -19.08 -6.56 11.36
N LYS A 85 -19.74 -5.49 10.89
CA LYS A 85 -21.20 -5.45 10.74
C LYS A 85 -21.67 -6.21 9.50
N PHE A 86 -21.07 -6.01 8.34
CA PHE A 86 -21.58 -6.48 7.05
C PHE A 86 -20.86 -7.69 6.46
N GLY A 87 -19.67 -8.02 6.97
CA GLY A 87 -18.81 -9.08 6.44
C GLY A 87 -17.72 -8.55 5.50
N ARG A 88 -16.69 -9.37 5.32
CA ARG A 88 -15.53 -9.01 4.50
C ARG A 88 -15.85 -9.06 3.02
N LYS A 89 -16.50 -10.13 2.58
CA LYS A 89 -16.91 -10.34 1.17
C LYS A 89 -17.78 -9.20 0.65
N ARG A 90 -18.83 -8.82 1.41
CA ARG A 90 -19.76 -7.78 0.97
C ARG A 90 -19.06 -6.43 0.78
N LEU A 91 -18.17 -6.07 1.68
CA LEU A 91 -17.45 -4.82 1.57
C LEU A 91 -16.39 -4.84 0.47
N LEU A 92 -15.76 -5.98 0.18
CA LEU A 92 -14.88 -6.14 -0.98
C LEU A 92 -15.67 -6.02 -2.30
N ILE A 93 -16.91 -6.49 -2.36
CA ILE A 93 -17.83 -6.27 -3.49
C ILE A 93 -18.13 -4.78 -3.64
N VAL A 94 -18.45 -4.07 -2.53
CA VAL A 94 -18.67 -2.62 -2.55
C VAL A 94 -17.40 -1.88 -3.02
N ALA A 95 -16.23 -2.26 -2.54
CA ALA A 95 -14.96 -1.67 -2.98
C ALA A 95 -14.75 -1.90 -4.49
N ALA A 96 -15.01 -3.11 -5.00
CA ALA A 96 -14.90 -3.42 -6.44
C ALA A 96 -15.85 -2.56 -7.30
N LEU A 97 -17.09 -2.37 -6.86
CA LEU A 97 -18.05 -1.49 -7.53
C LEU A 97 -17.61 -0.04 -7.48
N LEU A 98 -17.11 0.44 -6.33
CA LEU A 98 -16.58 1.80 -6.21
C LEU A 98 -15.39 2.00 -7.16
N PHE A 99 -14.45 1.06 -7.25
CA PHE A 99 -13.35 1.14 -8.21
C PHE A 99 -13.85 1.22 -9.65
N ALA A 100 -14.82 0.40 -10.05
CA ALA A 100 -15.39 0.42 -11.39
C ALA A 100 -16.10 1.76 -11.68
N MET A 101 -16.95 2.22 -10.76
CA MET A 101 -17.69 3.48 -10.91
C MET A 101 -16.75 4.68 -10.97
N THR A 102 -15.75 4.74 -10.11
CA THR A 102 -14.80 5.87 -10.06
C THR A 102 -13.86 5.88 -11.25
N SER A 103 -13.46 4.71 -11.76
CA SER A 103 -12.67 4.62 -13.00
C SER A 103 -13.44 5.20 -14.19
N ILE A 104 -14.72 4.80 -14.36
CA ILE A 104 -15.59 5.34 -15.41
C ILE A 104 -15.87 6.82 -15.16
N GLY A 105 -16.18 7.19 -13.90
CA GLY A 105 -16.46 8.57 -13.51
C GLY A 105 -15.28 9.52 -13.77
N ASN A 106 -14.05 9.11 -13.48
CA ASN A 106 -12.85 9.86 -13.81
C ASN A 106 -12.68 10.01 -15.33
N ALA A 107 -12.90 8.92 -16.08
CA ALA A 107 -12.82 8.94 -17.54
C ALA A 107 -13.85 9.88 -18.19
N LEU A 108 -15.04 10.01 -17.60
CA LEU A 108 -16.13 10.83 -18.11
C LEU A 108 -16.17 12.26 -17.50
N ALA A 109 -15.26 12.59 -16.59
CA ALA A 109 -15.25 13.87 -15.90
C ALA A 109 -15.15 15.04 -16.92
N SER A 110 -16.13 15.92 -16.89
CA SER A 110 -16.22 17.09 -17.78
C SER A 110 -15.52 18.32 -17.22
N ASN A 111 -15.36 18.40 -15.90
CA ASN A 111 -14.69 19.51 -15.22
C ASN A 111 -13.86 19.00 -14.04
N PHE A 112 -13.00 19.89 -13.53
CA PHE A 112 -12.06 19.56 -12.46
C PHE A 112 -12.75 19.15 -11.16
N ALA A 113 -13.86 19.79 -10.77
CA ALA A 113 -14.55 19.46 -9.51
C ALA A 113 -15.15 18.04 -9.54
N ILE A 114 -15.74 17.63 -10.66
CA ILE A 114 -16.26 16.27 -10.85
C ILE A 114 -15.11 15.26 -10.83
N PHE A 115 -13.99 15.56 -11.48
CA PHE A 115 -12.79 14.72 -11.43
C PHE A 115 -12.32 14.52 -10.00
N ILE A 116 -12.18 15.59 -9.21
CA ILE A 116 -11.78 15.52 -7.80
C ILE A 116 -12.76 14.67 -6.98
N ALA A 117 -14.07 14.86 -7.17
CA ALA A 117 -15.07 14.07 -6.47
C ALA A 117 -14.90 12.57 -6.72
N TRP A 118 -14.73 12.15 -7.98
CA TRP A 118 -14.49 10.76 -8.32
C TRP A 118 -13.16 10.23 -7.77
N ARG A 119 -12.09 11.07 -7.74
CA ARG A 119 -10.82 10.71 -7.11
C ARG A 119 -10.96 10.43 -5.61
N ILE A 120 -11.73 11.25 -4.88
CA ILE A 120 -11.99 11.04 -3.45
C ILE A 120 -12.75 9.73 -3.23
N PHE A 121 -13.80 9.44 -4.01
CA PHE A 121 -14.52 8.17 -3.92
C PHE A 121 -13.66 6.97 -4.29
N GLY A 122 -12.77 7.11 -5.29
CA GLY A 122 -11.76 6.09 -5.61
C GLY A 122 -10.82 5.83 -4.43
N GLY A 123 -10.42 6.89 -3.74
CA GLY A 123 -9.66 6.77 -2.50
C GLY A 123 -10.40 5.96 -1.42
N VAL A 124 -11.71 6.13 -1.25
CA VAL A 124 -12.49 5.31 -0.31
C VAL A 124 -12.41 3.83 -0.68
N ALA A 125 -12.49 3.50 -1.98
CA ALA A 125 -12.33 2.11 -2.44
C ALA A 125 -10.93 1.56 -2.11
N ILE A 126 -9.87 2.37 -2.32
CA ILE A 126 -8.48 2.02 -1.93
C ILE A 126 -8.41 1.75 -0.43
N GLY A 127 -8.93 2.66 0.40
CA GLY A 127 -8.90 2.53 1.86
C GLY A 127 -9.61 1.27 2.37
N LEU A 128 -10.76 0.92 1.78
CA LEU A 128 -11.47 -0.32 2.07
C LEU A 128 -10.65 -1.53 1.67
N ALA A 129 -10.18 -1.60 0.41
CA ALA A 129 -9.48 -2.75 -0.13
C ALA A 129 -8.14 -3.00 0.56
N SER A 130 -7.38 -1.94 0.89
CA SER A 130 -6.07 -2.04 1.54
C SER A 130 -6.11 -2.75 2.90
N ASN A 131 -7.23 -2.63 3.62
CA ASN A 131 -7.44 -3.31 4.90
C ASN A 131 -8.12 -4.68 4.71
N LEU A 132 -9.17 -4.73 3.89
CA LEU A 132 -10.04 -5.90 3.81
C LEU A 132 -9.45 -7.05 3.00
N SER A 133 -8.67 -6.76 1.93
CA SER A 133 -8.07 -7.82 1.11
C SER A 133 -7.09 -8.68 1.91
N PRO A 134 -6.06 -8.13 2.58
CA PRO A 134 -5.16 -8.94 3.38
C PRO A 134 -5.87 -9.58 4.59
N MET A 135 -6.85 -8.91 5.20
CA MET A 135 -7.66 -9.45 6.30
C MET A 135 -8.44 -10.69 5.84
N TYR A 136 -9.15 -10.60 4.73
CA TYR A 136 -9.90 -11.74 4.17
C TYR A 136 -8.98 -12.91 3.86
N ILE A 137 -7.84 -12.65 3.20
CA ILE A 137 -6.84 -13.68 2.90
C ILE A 137 -6.33 -14.36 4.17
N ALA A 138 -6.03 -13.59 5.21
CA ALA A 138 -5.56 -14.13 6.49
C ALA A 138 -6.61 -15.00 7.18
N GLU A 139 -7.90 -14.67 7.04
CA GLU A 139 -9.00 -15.38 7.68
C GLU A 139 -9.40 -16.69 6.95
N VAL A 140 -9.13 -16.81 5.65
CA VAL A 140 -9.41 -18.03 4.87
C VAL A 140 -8.17 -18.94 4.73
N ALA A 141 -6.97 -18.42 4.97
CA ALA A 141 -5.72 -19.14 4.77
C ALA A 141 -5.42 -20.11 5.91
N PRO A 142 -5.04 -21.38 5.60
CA PRO A 142 -4.46 -22.29 6.58
C PRO A 142 -3.21 -21.69 7.22
N ALA A 143 -2.99 -21.95 8.53
CA ALA A 143 -1.93 -21.31 9.31
C ALA A 143 -0.53 -21.46 8.67
N HIS A 144 -0.18 -22.65 8.17
CA HIS A 144 1.15 -22.96 7.63
C HIS A 144 1.51 -22.21 6.32
N ILE A 145 0.50 -21.70 5.56
CA ILE A 145 0.74 -20.92 4.33
C ILE A 145 0.19 -19.49 4.40
N ARG A 146 -0.42 -19.09 5.53
CA ARG A 146 -1.06 -17.78 5.70
C ARG A 146 -0.13 -16.63 5.33
N GLY A 147 1.09 -16.64 5.83
CA GLY A 147 2.07 -15.59 5.53
C GLY A 147 2.36 -15.46 4.04
N LYS A 148 2.52 -16.59 3.32
CA LYS A 148 2.73 -16.60 1.87
C LYS A 148 1.53 -16.02 1.11
N LEU A 149 0.30 -16.39 1.50
CA LEU A 149 -0.91 -15.90 0.85
C LEU A 149 -1.15 -14.41 1.11
N VAL A 150 -0.88 -13.92 2.32
CA VAL A 150 -0.96 -12.48 2.62
C VAL A 150 0.12 -11.70 1.84
N ALA A 151 1.32 -12.26 1.66
CA ALA A 151 2.36 -11.64 0.85
C ALA A 151 1.97 -11.47 -0.63
N ILE A 152 1.05 -12.31 -1.15
CA ILE A 152 0.49 -12.15 -2.50
C ILE A 152 -0.26 -10.82 -2.64
N ASN A 153 -0.95 -10.36 -1.61
CA ASN A 153 -1.62 -9.06 -1.66
C ASN A 153 -0.61 -7.92 -1.90
N GLN A 154 0.55 -7.97 -1.26
CA GLN A 154 1.63 -7.00 -1.54
C GLN A 154 2.18 -7.13 -2.96
N LEU A 155 2.37 -8.35 -3.43
CA LEU A 155 2.83 -8.61 -4.79
C LEU A 155 1.82 -8.08 -5.84
N THR A 156 0.52 -8.29 -5.61
CA THR A 156 -0.52 -7.79 -6.53
C THR A 156 -0.59 -6.26 -6.55
N ILE A 157 -0.31 -5.57 -5.43
CA ILE A 157 -0.17 -4.10 -5.42
C ILE A 157 0.94 -3.67 -6.40
N VAL A 158 2.10 -4.29 -6.32
CA VAL A 158 3.25 -3.95 -7.18
C VAL A 158 2.98 -4.30 -8.65
N ILE A 159 2.30 -5.42 -8.92
CA ILE A 159 1.84 -5.78 -10.27
C ILE A 159 0.84 -4.72 -10.79
N GLY A 160 -0.08 -4.25 -9.97
CA GLY A 160 -1.01 -3.16 -10.31
C GLY A 160 -0.28 -1.87 -10.69
N ILE A 161 0.73 -1.48 -9.92
CA ILE A 161 1.63 -0.36 -10.23
C ILE A 161 2.25 -0.53 -11.61
N LEU A 162 2.87 -1.68 -11.86
CA LEU A 162 3.52 -1.99 -13.12
C LEU A 162 2.55 -1.91 -14.30
N LEU A 163 1.40 -2.56 -14.19
CA LEU A 163 0.39 -2.58 -15.26
C LEU A 163 -0.12 -1.18 -15.59
N ALA A 164 -0.41 -0.35 -14.58
CA ALA A 164 -0.84 1.02 -14.77
C ALA A 164 0.21 1.84 -15.52
N GLN A 165 1.48 1.72 -15.14
CA GLN A 165 2.58 2.45 -15.78
C GLN A 165 2.81 2.02 -17.24
N TYR A 166 2.75 0.70 -17.51
CA TYR A 166 2.87 0.19 -18.88
C TYR A 166 1.68 0.60 -19.77
N ILE A 167 0.46 0.58 -19.24
CA ILE A 167 -0.73 1.03 -19.98
C ILE A 167 -0.65 2.52 -20.25
N ASN A 168 -0.26 3.34 -19.27
CA ASN A 168 -0.05 4.77 -19.47
C ASN A 168 0.95 5.03 -20.59
N TRP A 169 2.10 4.36 -20.58
CA TRP A 169 3.09 4.47 -21.65
C TRP A 169 2.54 3.99 -22.99
N PHE A 170 1.88 2.82 -23.04
CA PHE A 170 1.34 2.25 -24.27
C PHE A 170 0.35 3.18 -24.96
N LEU A 171 -0.54 3.83 -24.21
CA LEU A 171 -1.55 4.75 -24.73
C LEU A 171 -0.93 6.00 -25.37
N VAL A 172 0.27 6.40 -24.96
CA VAL A 172 0.92 7.64 -25.46
C VAL A 172 2.21 7.38 -26.23
N ARG A 173 2.54 6.13 -26.53
CA ARG A 173 3.80 5.75 -27.22
C ARG A 173 4.01 6.45 -28.56
N ASN A 174 2.93 6.87 -29.22
CA ASN A 174 2.96 7.55 -30.53
C ASN A 174 2.95 9.08 -30.40
N LEU A 175 3.11 9.64 -29.19
CA LEU A 175 3.23 11.07 -29.00
C LEU A 175 4.54 11.55 -29.65
N PRO A 176 4.51 12.56 -30.56
CA PRO A 176 5.73 13.06 -31.18
C PRO A 176 6.73 13.61 -30.18
N ALA A 177 8.01 13.34 -30.38
CA ALA A 177 9.06 13.93 -29.58
C ALA A 177 9.05 15.46 -29.74
N GLY A 178 9.19 16.21 -28.65
CA GLY A 178 9.13 17.66 -28.66
C GLY A 178 7.73 18.27 -28.88
N ALA A 179 6.65 17.47 -28.71
CA ALA A 179 5.29 17.97 -28.82
C ALA A 179 5.07 19.16 -27.89
N THR A 180 4.53 20.26 -28.45
CA THR A 180 4.21 21.48 -27.68
C THR A 180 3.01 21.26 -26.76
N ASP A 181 2.87 22.09 -25.73
CA ASP A 181 1.73 22.02 -24.80
C ASP A 181 0.39 22.24 -25.54
N GLU A 182 0.36 23.10 -26.55
CA GLU A 182 -0.82 23.33 -27.38
C GLU A 182 -1.16 22.11 -28.24
N PHE A 183 -0.15 21.45 -28.84
CA PHE A 183 -0.34 20.22 -29.60
C PHE A 183 -0.92 19.11 -28.66
N ILE A 184 -0.32 18.93 -27.47
CA ILE A 184 -0.77 17.92 -26.53
C ILE A 184 -2.22 18.20 -26.14
N ARG A 185 -2.57 19.44 -25.77
CA ARG A 185 -3.92 19.84 -25.37
C ARG A 185 -4.97 19.54 -26.44
N ASN A 186 -4.68 19.85 -27.70
CA ASN A 186 -5.62 19.71 -28.83
C ASN A 186 -5.62 18.30 -29.45
N SER A 187 -4.65 17.47 -29.10
CA SER A 187 -4.51 16.11 -29.61
C SER A 187 -5.43 15.12 -28.87
N TRP A 188 -5.58 13.91 -29.46
CA TRP A 188 -6.25 12.80 -28.80
C TRP A 188 -5.65 12.50 -27.41
N PHE A 189 -4.34 12.68 -27.25
CA PHE A 189 -3.64 12.40 -25.97
C PHE A 189 -4.14 13.30 -24.85
N GLY A 190 -4.27 14.61 -25.10
CA GLY A 190 -4.77 15.59 -24.13
C GLY A 190 -6.27 15.54 -23.92
N GLN A 191 -7.05 15.16 -24.94
CA GLN A 191 -8.51 15.11 -24.86
C GLN A 191 -9.05 13.78 -24.35
N GLN A 192 -8.49 12.65 -24.80
CA GLN A 192 -8.98 11.30 -24.55
C GLN A 192 -7.96 10.39 -23.85
N GLY A 193 -6.66 10.57 -24.10
CA GLY A 193 -5.63 9.64 -23.62
C GLY A 193 -5.67 9.42 -22.10
N TRP A 194 -5.69 10.49 -21.30
CA TRP A 194 -5.77 10.40 -19.85
C TRP A 194 -7.09 9.77 -19.35
N ARG A 195 -8.19 9.96 -20.10
CA ARG A 195 -9.49 9.35 -19.78
C ARG A 195 -9.42 7.83 -19.89
N TRP A 196 -8.75 7.33 -20.92
CA TRP A 196 -8.51 5.89 -21.10
C TRP A 196 -7.55 5.34 -20.03
N MET A 197 -6.54 6.12 -19.57
CA MET A 197 -5.66 5.69 -18.48
C MET A 197 -6.47 5.36 -17.22
N PHE A 198 -7.39 6.22 -16.81
CA PHE A 198 -8.30 5.97 -15.70
C PHE A 198 -9.38 4.93 -16.02
N GLY A 199 -10.01 5.03 -17.19
CA GLY A 199 -11.13 4.19 -17.59
C GLY A 199 -10.78 2.70 -17.69
N LEU A 200 -9.58 2.37 -18.14
CA LEU A 200 -9.12 0.97 -18.24
C LEU A 200 -9.02 0.25 -16.89
N THR A 201 -8.92 0.98 -15.79
CA THR A 201 -9.01 0.40 -14.44
C THR A 201 -10.36 -0.28 -14.19
N ALA A 202 -11.42 0.10 -14.93
CA ALA A 202 -12.72 -0.53 -14.81
C ALA A 202 -12.69 -2.03 -15.18
N VAL A 203 -11.81 -2.45 -16.10
CA VAL A 203 -11.68 -3.84 -16.53
C VAL A 203 -11.30 -4.77 -15.36
N PRO A 204 -10.14 -4.59 -14.70
CA PRO A 204 -9.81 -5.41 -13.54
C PRO A 204 -10.76 -5.18 -12.36
N SER A 205 -11.39 -4.01 -12.23
CA SER A 205 -12.41 -3.77 -11.20
C SER A 205 -13.65 -4.64 -11.39
N PHE A 206 -14.10 -4.78 -12.63
CA PHE A 206 -15.23 -5.64 -12.96
C PHE A 206 -14.88 -7.14 -12.77
N LEU A 207 -13.66 -7.55 -13.14
CA LEU A 207 -13.18 -8.90 -12.85
C LEU A 207 -13.12 -9.18 -11.35
N PHE A 208 -12.67 -8.21 -10.56
CA PHE A 208 -12.67 -8.29 -9.09
C PHE A 208 -14.09 -8.45 -8.55
N PHE A 209 -15.03 -7.63 -9.04
CA PHE A 209 -16.44 -7.72 -8.67
C PHE A 209 -17.01 -9.12 -8.94
N LEU A 210 -16.83 -9.63 -10.16
CA LEU A 210 -17.32 -10.97 -10.53
C LEU A 210 -16.64 -12.07 -9.69
N GLY A 211 -15.33 -11.98 -9.50
CA GLY A 211 -14.58 -12.91 -8.67
C GLY A 211 -15.08 -12.92 -7.23
N MET A 212 -15.33 -11.75 -6.63
CA MET A 212 -15.84 -11.65 -5.27
C MET A 212 -17.27 -12.19 -5.12
N MET A 213 -18.08 -12.24 -6.17
CA MET A 213 -19.38 -12.91 -6.12
C MET A 213 -19.24 -14.42 -5.90
N LEU A 214 -18.17 -15.02 -6.43
CA LEU A 214 -17.93 -16.47 -6.42
C LEU A 214 -17.21 -16.98 -5.16
N VAL A 215 -16.46 -16.13 -4.43
CA VAL A 215 -15.75 -16.55 -3.23
C VAL A 215 -16.69 -16.59 -2.01
N PRO A 216 -16.40 -17.42 -0.98
CA PRO A 216 -17.21 -17.50 0.23
C PRO A 216 -17.02 -16.27 1.13
N GLU A 217 -17.87 -16.11 2.15
CA GLU A 217 -17.63 -15.15 3.23
C GLU A 217 -16.55 -15.68 4.19
N SER A 218 -15.94 -14.79 4.97
CA SER A 218 -14.93 -15.16 5.97
C SER A 218 -15.50 -16.16 7.00
N PRO A 219 -14.80 -17.29 7.27
CA PRO A 219 -15.21 -18.22 8.32
C PRO A 219 -15.21 -17.57 9.70
N ARG A 220 -14.22 -16.71 10.01
CA ARG A 220 -14.14 -16.00 11.29
C ARG A 220 -15.34 -15.07 11.50
N TRP A 221 -15.72 -14.32 10.46
CA TRP A 221 -16.89 -13.45 10.53
C TRP A 221 -18.18 -14.23 10.69
N LEU A 222 -18.31 -15.38 10.00
CA LEU A 222 -19.48 -16.23 10.11
C LEU A 222 -19.63 -16.80 11.54
N ALA A 223 -18.54 -17.27 12.14
CA ALA A 223 -18.54 -17.77 13.52
C ALA A 223 -18.91 -16.65 14.51
N LYS A 224 -18.30 -15.46 14.37
CA LYS A 224 -18.62 -14.28 15.20
C LYS A 224 -20.10 -13.89 15.13
N ASN A 225 -20.78 -14.17 14.03
CA ASN A 225 -22.20 -13.86 13.83
C ASN A 225 -23.12 -15.08 14.06
N GLY A 226 -22.68 -16.09 14.81
CA GLY A 226 -23.49 -17.27 15.16
C GLY A 226 -23.78 -18.22 14.01
N LYS A 227 -23.03 -18.15 12.91
CA LYS A 227 -23.19 -18.97 11.70
C LYS A 227 -22.10 -20.03 11.58
N SER A 228 -21.76 -20.69 12.71
CA SER A 228 -20.63 -21.65 12.80
C SER A 228 -20.77 -22.81 11.84
N GLU A 229 -21.98 -23.32 11.55
CA GLU A 229 -22.20 -24.40 10.57
C GLU A 229 -21.79 -23.97 9.14
N ARG A 230 -22.05 -22.70 8.74
CA ARG A 230 -21.61 -22.18 7.45
C ARG A 230 -20.09 -22.01 7.42
N ALA A 231 -19.49 -21.54 8.51
CA ALA A 231 -18.05 -21.45 8.65
C ALA A 231 -17.40 -22.84 8.49
N ARG A 232 -17.95 -23.85 9.17
CA ARG A 232 -17.52 -25.25 9.08
C ARG A 232 -17.57 -25.78 7.64
N GLY A 233 -18.66 -25.52 6.91
CA GLY A 233 -18.78 -25.94 5.51
C GLY A 233 -17.71 -25.32 4.60
N ILE A 234 -17.31 -24.07 4.83
CA ILE A 234 -16.25 -23.41 4.08
C ILE A 234 -14.87 -24.00 4.46
N LEU A 235 -14.61 -24.17 5.75
CA LEU A 235 -13.35 -24.74 6.24
C LEU A 235 -13.20 -26.21 5.84
N ALA A 236 -14.32 -26.98 5.73
CA ALA A 236 -14.30 -28.33 5.22
C ALA A 236 -13.88 -28.41 3.74
N ARG A 237 -14.23 -27.42 2.92
CA ARG A 237 -13.74 -27.31 1.53
C ARG A 237 -12.25 -26.97 1.47
N ILE A 238 -11.70 -26.34 2.50
CA ILE A 238 -10.29 -25.94 2.58
C ILE A 238 -9.42 -27.11 3.04
N GLY A 239 -9.80 -27.82 4.12
CA GLY A 239 -8.90 -28.80 4.74
C GLY A 239 -9.61 -30.09 5.24
N GLY A 240 -10.85 -30.34 4.80
CA GLY A 240 -11.64 -31.48 5.23
C GLY A 240 -12.39 -31.26 6.54
N GLU A 241 -13.27 -32.20 6.89
CA GLU A 241 -14.21 -32.06 8.00
C GLU A 241 -13.52 -32.00 9.39
N GLN A 242 -12.46 -32.77 9.56
CA GLN A 242 -11.72 -32.80 10.84
C GLN A 242 -11.01 -31.48 11.08
N TYR A 243 -10.36 -30.92 10.06
CA TYR A 243 -9.77 -29.57 10.09
C TYR A 243 -10.83 -28.51 10.40
N ALA A 244 -11.99 -28.59 9.74
CA ALA A 244 -13.07 -27.63 9.92
C ALA A 244 -13.58 -27.56 11.36
N ARG A 245 -13.77 -28.71 12.01
CA ARG A 245 -14.21 -28.77 13.42
C ARG A 245 -13.17 -28.14 14.36
N ALA A 246 -11.90 -28.50 14.18
CA ALA A 246 -10.82 -27.94 14.99
C ALA A 246 -10.68 -26.41 14.79
N ALA A 247 -10.72 -25.95 13.52
CA ALA A 247 -10.61 -24.55 13.21
C ALA A 247 -11.79 -23.70 13.69
N VAL A 248 -13.02 -24.22 13.65
CA VAL A 248 -14.20 -23.51 14.21
C VAL A 248 -14.05 -23.40 15.74
N ALA A 249 -13.67 -24.48 16.44
CA ALA A 249 -13.47 -24.45 17.88
C ALA A 249 -12.37 -23.46 18.31
N ASP A 250 -11.27 -23.38 17.54
CA ASP A 250 -10.19 -22.41 17.77
C ASP A 250 -10.68 -20.97 17.57
N ILE A 251 -11.45 -20.70 16.50
CA ILE A 251 -12.05 -19.40 16.25
C ILE A 251 -12.99 -19.00 17.38
N GLU A 252 -13.88 -19.88 17.83
CA GLU A 252 -14.84 -19.60 18.89
C GLU A 252 -14.14 -19.34 20.24
N SER A 253 -13.10 -20.11 20.56
CA SER A 253 -12.30 -19.89 21.78
C SER A 253 -11.58 -18.53 21.76
N THR A 254 -11.05 -18.15 20.60
CA THR A 254 -10.39 -16.84 20.42
C THR A 254 -11.39 -15.69 20.54
N LEU A 255 -12.57 -15.81 19.92
CA LEU A 255 -13.63 -14.79 20.03
C LEU A 255 -14.12 -14.61 21.48
N ALA A 256 -14.29 -15.70 22.21
CA ALA A 256 -14.68 -15.64 23.64
C ALA A 256 -13.61 -14.91 24.49
N SER A 257 -12.33 -15.07 24.17
CA SER A 257 -11.24 -14.34 24.85
C SER A 257 -11.16 -12.86 24.46
N GLU A 258 -11.51 -12.51 23.23
CA GLU A 258 -11.53 -11.12 22.74
C GLU A 258 -12.69 -10.30 23.36
N GLU A 259 -13.85 -10.91 23.63
CA GLU A 259 -14.98 -10.25 24.28
C GLU A 259 -14.67 -9.76 25.70
N VAL A 260 -13.71 -10.39 26.38
CA VAL A 260 -13.29 -10.01 27.75
C VAL A 260 -12.36 -8.78 27.74
N GLN A 261 -11.74 -8.43 26.62
CA GLN A 261 -10.76 -7.35 26.51
C GLN A 261 -11.28 -6.16 25.70
N HIS A 262 -12.19 -5.38 26.25
CA HIS A 262 -12.56 -4.08 25.68
C HIS A 262 -11.44 -3.06 25.87
N VAL A 263 -10.65 -2.82 24.81
CA VAL A 263 -9.65 -1.76 24.80
C VAL A 263 -10.31 -0.40 24.55
N ARG A 264 -10.12 0.53 25.50
CA ARG A 264 -10.54 1.93 25.34
C ARG A 264 -9.43 2.73 24.67
N PHE A 265 -9.79 3.75 23.90
CA PHE A 265 -8.78 4.68 23.32
C PHE A 265 -7.92 5.36 24.40
N SER A 266 -8.44 5.52 25.64
CA SER A 266 -7.68 6.00 26.79
C SER A 266 -6.46 5.14 27.12
N ASP A 267 -6.53 3.82 26.88
CA ASP A 267 -5.45 2.88 27.20
C ASP A 267 -4.20 3.12 26.33
N LEU A 268 -4.39 3.70 25.14
CA LEU A 268 -3.29 4.13 24.26
C LEU A 268 -2.48 5.30 24.84
N LEU A 269 -3.09 6.08 25.74
CA LEU A 269 -2.49 7.27 26.34
C LEU A 269 -1.76 6.97 27.66
N GLU A 270 -1.83 5.73 28.18
CA GLU A 270 -1.02 5.30 29.30
C GLU A 270 0.46 5.57 29.02
N PRO A 271 1.26 6.08 29.98
CA PRO A 271 2.63 6.53 29.74
C PRO A 271 3.51 5.51 29.00
N ARG A 272 3.38 4.23 29.35
CA ARG A 272 4.11 3.13 28.73
C ARG A 272 3.66 2.87 27.28
N MET A 273 2.35 2.81 27.06
CA MET A 273 1.76 2.57 25.74
C MET A 273 1.99 3.76 24.79
N ARG A 274 1.94 4.98 25.31
CA ARG A 274 2.19 6.22 24.55
C ARG A 274 3.57 6.24 23.92
N LYS A 275 4.61 5.75 24.60
CA LYS A 275 5.98 5.67 24.07
C LYS A 275 6.03 4.80 22.80
N VAL A 276 5.42 3.62 22.86
CA VAL A 276 5.37 2.68 21.72
C VAL A 276 4.46 3.20 20.61
N LEU A 277 3.34 3.84 20.94
CA LEU A 277 2.44 4.46 19.97
C LEU A 277 3.17 5.57 19.19
N VAL A 278 3.88 6.46 19.88
CA VAL A 278 4.66 7.53 19.25
C VAL A 278 5.74 6.95 18.35
N LEU A 279 6.43 5.90 18.77
CA LEU A 279 7.42 5.20 17.93
C LEU A 279 6.76 4.69 16.63
N GLY A 280 5.63 4.01 16.72
CA GLY A 280 4.91 3.49 15.56
C GLY A 280 4.39 4.59 14.63
N VAL A 281 3.86 5.68 15.19
CA VAL A 281 3.39 6.85 14.41
C VAL A 281 4.57 7.50 13.68
N ILE A 282 5.70 7.73 14.33
CA ILE A 282 6.87 8.33 13.68
C ILE A 282 7.39 7.43 12.55
N LEU A 283 7.45 6.11 12.77
CA LEU A 283 7.85 5.17 11.72
C LEU A 283 6.88 5.18 10.53
N ALA A 284 5.57 5.26 10.78
CA ALA A 284 4.55 5.35 9.75
C ALA A 284 4.64 6.65 8.95
N VAL A 285 4.85 7.78 9.62
CA VAL A 285 5.07 9.09 8.99
C VAL A 285 6.37 9.09 8.20
N PHE A 286 7.46 8.59 8.77
CA PHE A 286 8.76 8.53 8.10
C PHE A 286 8.71 7.68 6.84
N GLN A 287 8.02 6.52 6.87
CA GLN A 287 7.86 5.65 5.71
C GLN A 287 7.24 6.39 4.51
N GLN A 288 6.37 7.37 4.76
CA GLN A 288 5.81 8.22 3.71
C GLN A 288 6.74 9.40 3.36
N TRP A 289 7.28 10.08 4.36
CA TRP A 289 8.10 11.28 4.19
C TRP A 289 9.54 11.00 3.74
N CYS A 290 9.94 9.74 3.61
CA CYS A 290 11.18 9.38 2.93
C CYS A 290 11.20 9.79 1.43
N GLY A 291 10.11 10.35 0.91
CA GLY A 291 10.06 10.97 -0.41
C GLY A 291 9.76 10.03 -1.58
N ILE A 292 9.63 8.72 -1.35
CA ILE A 292 9.45 7.76 -2.45
C ILE A 292 8.12 7.94 -3.21
N ASN A 293 7.04 8.32 -2.50
CA ASN A 293 5.74 8.55 -3.13
C ASN A 293 5.76 9.75 -4.10
N VAL A 294 6.66 10.69 -3.88
CA VAL A 294 6.93 11.78 -4.81
C VAL A 294 7.47 11.23 -6.12
N ILE A 295 8.40 10.27 -6.07
CA ILE A 295 8.97 9.64 -7.26
C ILE A 295 7.88 8.92 -8.08
N PHE A 296 6.89 8.28 -7.43
CA PHE A 296 5.80 7.62 -8.15
C PHE A 296 4.75 8.60 -8.72
N ASN A 297 4.36 9.61 -7.95
CA ASN A 297 3.25 10.50 -8.31
C ASN A 297 3.67 11.71 -9.15
N TYR A 298 4.95 12.09 -9.05
CA TYR A 298 5.53 13.25 -9.71
C TYR A 298 6.74 12.87 -10.58
N ALA A 299 6.80 11.62 -11.02
CA ALA A 299 7.87 11.14 -11.89
C ALA A 299 8.02 11.97 -13.18
N GLU A 300 6.90 12.49 -13.69
CA GLU A 300 6.92 13.34 -14.90
C GLU A 300 7.75 14.60 -14.66
N GLU A 301 7.53 15.34 -13.57
CA GLU A 301 8.31 16.54 -13.28
C GLU A 301 9.78 16.23 -13.03
N ILE A 302 10.05 15.13 -12.34
CA ILE A 302 11.41 14.68 -12.02
C ILE A 302 12.18 14.39 -13.32
N PHE A 303 11.56 13.64 -14.24
CA PHE A 303 12.21 13.30 -15.50
C PHE A 303 12.25 14.46 -16.49
N ARG A 304 11.24 15.33 -16.52
CA ARG A 304 11.29 16.56 -17.34
C ARG A 304 12.37 17.53 -16.87
N ALA A 305 12.52 17.72 -15.56
CA ALA A 305 13.61 18.50 -15.00
C ALA A 305 14.99 17.90 -15.34
N ALA A 306 15.05 16.57 -15.52
CA ALA A 306 16.23 15.87 -16.02
C ALA A 306 16.40 15.93 -17.55
N GLY A 307 15.55 16.67 -18.27
CA GLY A 307 15.68 16.95 -19.70
C GLY A 307 15.04 15.91 -20.63
N TYR A 308 14.19 15.03 -20.13
CA TYR A 308 13.45 14.08 -20.95
C TYR A 308 12.16 14.67 -21.52
N ASP A 309 11.79 14.30 -22.74
CA ASP A 309 10.48 14.58 -23.34
C ASP A 309 9.38 13.67 -22.77
N ILE A 310 8.11 14.04 -22.90
CA ILE A 310 6.98 13.35 -22.25
C ILE A 310 6.88 11.88 -22.70
N SER A 311 7.14 11.55 -23.96
CA SER A 311 7.07 10.17 -24.45
C SER A 311 8.13 9.29 -23.78
N THR A 312 9.34 9.79 -23.64
CA THR A 312 10.46 9.14 -22.96
C THR A 312 10.23 9.07 -21.44
N VAL A 313 9.65 10.12 -20.86
CA VAL A 313 9.26 10.16 -19.44
C VAL A 313 8.35 8.98 -19.10
N LEU A 314 7.27 8.75 -19.83
CA LEU A 314 6.35 7.67 -19.54
C LEU A 314 6.96 6.28 -19.72
N ARG A 315 7.89 6.12 -20.68
CA ARG A 315 8.71 4.90 -20.79
C ARG A 315 9.61 4.72 -19.58
N ASN A 316 10.27 5.77 -19.11
CA ASN A 316 11.10 5.71 -17.91
C ASN A 316 10.28 5.39 -16.67
N ILE A 317 9.06 5.92 -16.56
CA ILE A 317 8.11 5.56 -15.50
C ILE A 317 7.78 4.06 -15.54
N ALA A 318 7.57 3.46 -16.71
CA ALA A 318 7.36 2.02 -16.84
C ALA A 318 8.58 1.20 -16.35
N TRP A 319 9.81 1.69 -16.60
CA TRP A 319 11.00 1.08 -16.01
C TRP A 319 11.03 1.13 -14.48
N THR A 320 10.52 2.22 -13.88
CA THR A 320 10.43 2.30 -12.40
C THR A 320 9.55 1.21 -11.81
N GLY A 321 8.44 0.87 -12.45
CA GLY A 321 7.57 -0.24 -12.05
C GLY A 321 8.25 -1.60 -12.18
N SER A 322 9.01 -1.81 -13.25
CA SER A 322 9.75 -3.05 -13.47
C SER A 322 10.82 -3.27 -12.38
N VAL A 323 11.56 -2.22 -12.03
CA VAL A 323 12.54 -2.25 -10.93
C VAL A 323 11.84 -2.48 -9.59
N ASN A 324 10.72 -1.80 -9.34
CA ASN A 324 9.94 -2.00 -8.13
C ASN A 324 9.50 -3.47 -7.97
N LEU A 325 9.00 -4.10 -9.03
CA LEU A 325 8.61 -5.51 -9.01
C LEU A 325 9.82 -6.43 -8.77
N ALA A 326 10.92 -6.22 -9.48
CA ALA A 326 12.13 -7.04 -9.34
C ALA A 326 12.66 -6.97 -7.88
N PHE A 327 12.78 -5.77 -7.31
CA PHE A 327 13.27 -5.61 -5.94
C PHE A 327 12.24 -6.04 -4.87
N THR A 328 10.96 -6.08 -5.18
CA THR A 328 9.95 -6.70 -4.31
C THR A 328 10.20 -8.21 -4.17
N PHE A 329 10.55 -8.91 -5.26
CA PHE A 329 10.95 -10.32 -5.16
C PHE A 329 12.22 -10.50 -4.32
N VAL A 330 13.19 -9.61 -4.46
CA VAL A 330 14.40 -9.61 -3.61
C VAL A 330 14.00 -9.41 -2.13
N ALA A 331 13.08 -8.48 -1.85
CA ALA A 331 12.60 -8.21 -0.50
C ALA A 331 11.99 -9.45 0.16
N LEU A 332 11.16 -10.22 -0.56
CA LEU A 332 10.55 -11.45 -0.05
C LEU A 332 11.60 -12.48 0.41
N GLY A 333 12.80 -12.49 -0.20
CA GLY A 333 13.90 -13.37 0.19
C GLY A 333 14.78 -12.81 1.32
N VAL A 334 14.86 -11.50 1.45
CA VAL A 334 15.84 -10.84 2.33
C VAL A 334 15.24 -10.42 3.67
N VAL A 335 13.95 -10.06 3.74
CA VAL A 335 13.30 -9.53 4.96
C VAL A 335 13.44 -10.49 6.14
N ASP A 336 13.25 -11.79 5.92
CA ASP A 336 13.34 -12.78 6.99
C ASP A 336 14.81 -13.13 7.38
N ARG A 337 15.75 -12.93 6.44
CA ARG A 337 17.18 -13.23 6.66
C ARG A 337 17.97 -12.05 7.19
N GLY A 338 17.68 -10.84 6.72
CA GLY A 338 18.46 -9.63 6.99
C GLY A 338 18.20 -8.99 8.35
N GLY A 339 17.04 -9.24 8.97
CA GLY A 339 16.58 -8.52 10.15
C GLY A 339 15.89 -7.20 9.80
N ARG A 340 15.02 -6.74 10.71
CA ARG A 340 14.18 -5.56 10.43
C ARG A 340 14.99 -4.27 10.53
N ARG A 341 15.76 -4.13 11.61
CA ARG A 341 16.55 -2.93 11.89
C ARG A 341 17.65 -2.65 10.84
N PRO A 342 18.48 -3.62 10.41
CA PRO A 342 19.47 -3.42 9.35
C PRO A 342 18.86 -3.00 8.02
N LEU A 343 17.70 -3.56 7.64
CA LEU A 343 17.01 -3.17 6.42
C LEU A 343 16.44 -1.76 6.49
N MET A 344 15.93 -1.33 7.65
CA MET A 344 15.51 0.05 7.87
C MET A 344 16.70 1.02 7.76
N PHE A 345 17.88 0.65 8.26
CA PHE A 345 19.11 1.41 8.07
C PHE A 345 19.53 1.51 6.62
N LEU A 346 19.53 0.38 5.91
CA LEU A 346 19.86 0.34 4.49
C LEU A 346 18.94 1.27 3.69
N GLY A 347 17.63 1.21 3.95
CA GLY A 347 16.64 2.05 3.27
C GLY A 347 16.82 3.53 3.56
N SER A 348 16.93 3.91 4.81
CA SER A 348 17.05 5.33 5.19
C SER A 348 18.39 5.93 4.77
N ALA A 349 19.51 5.25 4.99
CA ALA A 349 20.84 5.73 4.59
C ALA A 349 21.01 5.70 3.06
N GLY A 350 20.52 4.63 2.40
CA GLY A 350 20.59 4.51 0.94
C GLY A 350 19.78 5.60 0.24
N LEU A 351 18.53 5.85 0.66
CA LEU A 351 17.73 6.95 0.11
C LEU A 351 18.36 8.32 0.39
N ALA A 352 18.90 8.54 1.60
CA ALA A 352 19.59 9.79 1.90
C ALA A 352 20.75 10.05 0.92
N ALA A 353 21.62 9.05 0.72
CA ALA A 353 22.74 9.15 -0.21
C ALA A 353 22.29 9.40 -1.64
N ILE A 354 21.27 8.66 -2.12
CA ILE A 354 20.74 8.82 -3.48
C ILE A 354 20.13 10.22 -3.66
N TYR A 355 19.35 10.73 -2.71
CA TYR A 355 18.74 12.05 -2.81
C TYR A 355 19.76 13.19 -2.72
N ILE A 356 20.84 13.01 -1.95
CA ILE A 356 21.97 13.94 -1.97
C ILE A 356 22.57 14.01 -3.37
N LEU A 357 22.85 12.85 -3.98
CA LEU A 357 23.38 12.79 -5.35
C LEU A 357 22.40 13.37 -6.39
N MET A 358 21.09 13.07 -6.28
CA MET A 358 20.07 13.68 -7.15
C MET A 358 20.06 15.20 -7.02
N GLY A 359 20.12 15.72 -5.81
CA GLY A 359 20.21 17.16 -5.57
C GLY A 359 21.43 17.79 -6.23
N PHE A 360 22.61 17.16 -6.10
CA PHE A 360 23.83 17.63 -6.79
C PHE A 360 23.73 17.53 -8.32
N CYS A 361 23.13 16.47 -8.87
CA CYS A 361 22.91 16.35 -10.29
C CYS A 361 21.99 17.48 -10.82
N TYR A 362 20.88 17.77 -10.13
CA TYR A 362 20.03 18.92 -10.51
C TYR A 362 20.74 20.26 -10.39
N HIS A 363 21.49 20.49 -9.31
CA HIS A 363 22.25 21.73 -9.10
C HIS A 363 23.33 21.91 -10.16
N GLY A 364 24.02 20.85 -10.53
CA GLY A 364 25.05 20.82 -11.58
C GLY A 364 24.50 20.77 -13.01
N GLY A 365 23.18 20.76 -13.20
CA GLY A 365 22.55 20.67 -14.54
C GLY A 365 22.78 19.34 -15.26
N VAL A 366 23.11 18.26 -14.54
CA VAL A 366 23.29 16.92 -15.08
C VAL A 366 21.94 16.38 -15.55
N LYS A 367 21.85 15.96 -16.80
CA LYS A 367 20.62 15.48 -17.45
C LYS A 367 20.78 14.04 -17.94
N GLY A 368 19.64 13.42 -18.26
CA GLY A 368 19.59 12.12 -18.93
C GLY A 368 19.88 10.93 -18.03
N LEU A 369 20.65 9.98 -18.52
CA LEU A 369 20.85 8.65 -17.93
C LEU A 369 21.25 8.64 -16.43
N PRO A 370 22.15 9.51 -15.92
CA PRO A 370 22.47 9.51 -14.49
C PRO A 370 21.25 9.71 -13.59
N MET A 371 20.35 10.62 -13.98
CA MET A 371 19.12 10.87 -13.21
C MET A 371 18.19 9.67 -13.23
N LEU A 372 18.03 9.02 -14.39
CA LEU A 372 17.23 7.80 -14.50
C LEU A 372 17.79 6.71 -13.56
N LEU A 373 19.09 6.48 -13.57
CA LEU A 373 19.72 5.47 -12.73
C LEU A 373 19.53 5.77 -11.23
N LEU A 374 19.64 7.03 -10.81
CA LEU A 374 19.40 7.43 -9.42
C LEU A 374 17.94 7.22 -9.01
N VAL A 375 16.98 7.54 -9.88
CA VAL A 375 15.55 7.28 -9.63
C VAL A 375 15.30 5.77 -9.48
N LEU A 376 15.83 4.96 -10.40
CA LEU A 376 15.71 3.49 -10.33
C LEU A 376 16.36 2.92 -9.08
N ALA A 377 17.54 3.44 -8.69
CA ALA A 377 18.23 3.06 -7.45
C ALA A 377 17.40 3.41 -6.20
N ALA A 378 16.76 4.59 -6.16
CA ALA A 378 15.89 4.99 -5.06
C ALA A 378 14.70 4.02 -4.91
N ILE A 379 14.05 3.68 -6.02
CA ILE A 379 12.93 2.74 -6.02
C ILE A 379 13.38 1.35 -5.58
N GLY A 380 14.49 0.84 -6.11
CA GLY A 380 15.03 -0.45 -5.71
C GLY A 380 15.42 -0.51 -4.24
N CYS A 381 16.10 0.53 -3.76
CA CYS A 381 16.47 0.68 -2.35
C CYS A 381 15.24 0.67 -1.43
N TYR A 382 14.22 1.44 -1.75
CA TYR A 382 12.97 1.48 -1.00
C TYR A 382 12.20 0.15 -1.05
N ALA A 383 12.04 -0.43 -2.25
CA ALA A 383 11.26 -1.65 -2.46
C ALA A 383 11.81 -2.85 -1.69
N MET A 384 13.15 -2.96 -1.55
CA MET A 384 13.76 -4.06 -0.81
C MET A 384 13.91 -3.80 0.70
N SER A 385 13.61 -2.59 1.18
CA SER A 385 13.86 -2.20 2.56
C SER A 385 12.63 -1.60 3.24
N LEU A 386 12.43 -0.28 3.15
CA LEU A 386 11.38 0.44 3.88
C LEU A 386 9.97 0.02 3.50
N ALA A 387 9.72 -0.36 2.24
CA ALA A 387 8.39 -0.72 1.78
C ALA A 387 7.79 -1.90 2.57
N PRO A 388 8.43 -3.07 2.64
CA PRO A 388 7.90 -4.20 3.39
C PRO A 388 8.19 -4.10 4.89
N VAL A 389 9.38 -3.61 5.27
CA VAL A 389 9.86 -3.71 6.65
C VAL A 389 9.13 -2.79 7.60
N ALA A 390 8.75 -1.58 7.16
CA ALA A 390 8.05 -0.64 8.03
C ALA A 390 6.71 -1.21 8.52
N TRP A 391 5.95 -1.89 7.66
CA TRP A 391 4.69 -2.53 8.04
C TRP A 391 4.88 -3.68 9.02
N VAL A 392 5.92 -4.50 8.80
CA VAL A 392 6.27 -5.60 9.69
C VAL A 392 6.63 -5.05 11.06
N VAL A 393 7.54 -4.07 11.12
CA VAL A 393 7.96 -3.43 12.37
C VAL A 393 6.77 -2.83 13.12
N ILE A 394 5.94 -2.02 12.45
CA ILE A 394 4.76 -1.39 13.08
C ILE A 394 3.82 -2.45 13.66
N SER A 395 3.66 -3.60 13.01
CA SER A 395 2.82 -4.68 13.53
C SER A 395 3.47 -5.45 14.69
N GLU A 396 4.80 -5.52 14.75
CA GLU A 396 5.57 -6.26 15.77
C GLU A 396 5.78 -5.46 17.07
N ILE A 397 5.88 -4.11 16.99
CA ILE A 397 6.17 -3.27 18.16
C ILE A 397 4.95 -3.04 19.06
N PHE A 398 3.73 -3.18 18.55
CA PHE A 398 2.54 -2.91 19.37
C PHE A 398 2.17 -4.11 20.24
N PRO A 399 2.01 -3.90 21.57
CA PRO A 399 1.51 -4.90 22.49
C PRO A 399 0.18 -5.50 22.05
N ASN A 400 0.02 -6.81 22.27
CA ASN A 400 -1.19 -7.54 21.86
C ASN A 400 -2.48 -6.86 22.31
N ARG A 401 -2.50 -6.36 23.57
CA ARG A 401 -3.66 -5.70 24.18
C ARG A 401 -4.17 -4.52 23.37
N ILE A 402 -3.30 -3.64 22.88
CA ILE A 402 -3.68 -2.38 22.21
C ILE A 402 -3.45 -2.39 20.69
N ARG A 403 -2.93 -3.50 20.13
CA ARG A 403 -2.43 -3.55 18.73
C ARG A 403 -3.43 -3.05 17.71
N GLY A 404 -4.70 -3.46 17.79
CA GLY A 404 -5.72 -3.05 16.83
C GLY A 404 -5.93 -1.53 16.81
N ALA A 405 -6.08 -0.91 17.98
CA ALA A 405 -6.27 0.53 18.10
C ALA A 405 -4.99 1.32 17.73
N ALA A 406 -3.81 0.83 18.15
CA ALA A 406 -2.53 1.45 17.82
C ALA A 406 -2.23 1.39 16.32
N MET A 407 -2.51 0.25 15.66
CA MET A 407 -2.42 0.12 14.21
C MET A 407 -3.35 1.09 13.49
N ALA A 408 -4.58 1.26 13.95
CA ALA A 408 -5.52 2.22 13.35
C ALA A 408 -4.97 3.66 13.41
N VAL A 409 -4.38 4.07 14.54
CA VAL A 409 -3.74 5.39 14.68
C VAL A 409 -2.52 5.51 13.77
N ALA A 410 -1.64 4.51 13.73
CA ALA A 410 -0.45 4.53 12.89
C ALA A 410 -0.80 4.59 11.39
N VAL A 411 -1.78 3.80 10.94
CA VAL A 411 -2.27 3.81 9.55
C VAL A 411 -2.93 5.14 9.20
N SER A 412 -3.71 5.72 10.12
CA SER A 412 -4.32 7.04 9.91
C SER A 412 -3.24 8.12 9.77
N SER A 413 -2.21 8.08 10.62
CA SER A 413 -1.07 9.00 10.56
C SER A 413 -0.29 8.85 9.24
N LEU A 414 -0.17 7.62 8.73
CA LEU A 414 0.45 7.31 7.44
C LEU A 414 -0.31 7.98 6.29
N TRP A 415 -1.65 7.84 6.23
CA TRP A 415 -2.46 8.46 5.18
C TRP A 415 -2.41 9.99 5.24
N ILE A 416 -2.46 10.57 6.45
CA ILE A 416 -2.32 12.02 6.65
C ILE A 416 -0.94 12.49 6.20
N ALA A 417 0.12 11.79 6.58
CA ALA A 417 1.49 12.11 6.18
C ALA A 417 1.68 12.03 4.67
N CYS A 418 1.09 11.00 4.03
CA CYS A 418 1.11 10.85 2.59
C CYS A 418 0.37 11.99 1.88
N PHE A 419 -0.80 12.40 2.39
CA PHE A 419 -1.54 13.54 1.88
C PHE A 419 -0.70 14.82 1.95
N ILE A 420 -0.13 15.13 3.11
CA ILE A 420 0.70 16.34 3.30
C ILE A 420 1.89 16.32 2.33
N LEU A 421 2.63 15.19 2.24
CA LEU A 421 3.75 15.03 1.33
C LEU A 421 3.34 15.30 -0.13
N THR A 422 2.28 14.63 -0.59
CA THR A 422 1.84 14.69 -1.99
C THR A 422 1.29 16.07 -2.34
N TYR A 423 0.53 16.69 -1.43
CA TYR A 423 -0.01 18.03 -1.62
C TYR A 423 1.08 19.10 -1.67
N THR A 424 2.08 19.01 -0.78
CA THR A 424 3.10 20.06 -0.62
C THR A 424 4.24 19.96 -1.63
N PHE A 425 4.44 18.83 -2.28
CA PHE A 425 5.57 18.64 -3.18
C PHE A 425 5.66 19.69 -4.31
N PRO A 426 4.59 20.00 -5.08
CA PRO A 426 4.68 21.01 -6.12
C PRO A 426 5.08 22.39 -5.56
N ILE A 427 4.53 22.76 -4.41
CA ILE A 427 4.82 24.03 -3.71
C ILE A 427 6.29 24.08 -3.28
N LEU A 428 6.80 22.99 -2.70
CA LEU A 428 8.20 22.89 -2.28
C LEU A 428 9.15 22.91 -3.49
N SER A 429 8.79 22.20 -4.56
CA SER A 429 9.58 22.15 -5.80
C SER A 429 9.63 23.51 -6.49
N ALA A 430 8.53 24.25 -6.50
CA ALA A 430 8.49 25.62 -7.02
C ALA A 430 9.34 26.58 -6.17
N LYS A 431 9.35 26.41 -4.83
CA LYS A 431 10.05 27.31 -3.91
C LYS A 431 11.54 27.04 -3.81
N PHE A 432 11.95 25.78 -3.70
CA PHE A 432 13.34 25.36 -3.45
C PHE A 432 14.04 24.83 -4.71
N GLY A 433 13.31 24.67 -5.81
CA GLY A 433 13.76 23.96 -6.99
C GLY A 433 13.89 22.45 -6.76
N PRO A 434 14.13 21.66 -7.85
CA PRO A 434 14.30 20.22 -7.74
C PRO A 434 15.45 19.81 -6.81
N ALA A 435 16.61 20.49 -6.90
CA ALA A 435 17.78 20.21 -6.08
C ALA A 435 17.49 20.39 -4.58
N GLY A 436 16.92 21.53 -4.20
CA GLY A 436 16.60 21.83 -2.80
C GLY A 436 15.56 20.89 -2.22
N THR A 437 14.59 20.48 -3.04
CA THR A 437 13.54 19.54 -2.62
C THR A 437 14.12 18.14 -2.33
N PHE A 438 15.03 17.64 -3.17
CA PHE A 438 15.68 16.35 -2.91
C PHE A 438 16.64 16.41 -1.72
N TRP A 439 17.33 17.52 -1.50
CA TRP A 439 18.14 17.71 -0.28
C TRP A 439 17.27 17.76 0.98
N LEU A 440 16.06 18.33 0.92
CA LEU A 440 15.10 18.27 2.02
C LEU A 440 14.71 16.82 2.34
N TYR A 441 14.38 16.00 1.33
CA TYR A 441 14.08 14.59 1.56
C TYR A 441 15.30 13.80 2.04
N ALA A 442 16.49 14.13 1.58
CA ALA A 442 17.73 13.55 2.12
C ALA A 442 17.88 13.84 3.62
N ALA A 443 17.64 15.10 4.05
CA ALA A 443 17.67 15.47 5.46
C ALA A 443 16.62 14.68 6.28
N ILE A 444 15.42 14.52 5.77
CA ILE A 444 14.37 13.68 6.42
C ILE A 444 14.84 12.23 6.54
N CYS A 445 15.47 11.66 5.50
CA CYS A 445 16.00 10.30 5.55
C CYS A 445 17.15 10.17 6.57
N VAL A 446 18.03 11.16 6.70
CA VAL A 446 19.07 11.19 7.74
C VAL A 446 18.45 11.25 9.14
N LEU A 447 17.45 12.11 9.36
CA LEU A 447 16.73 12.19 10.62
C LEU A 447 16.02 10.86 10.95
N GLY A 448 15.41 10.24 9.95
CA GLY A 448 14.80 8.91 10.08
C GLY A 448 15.82 7.83 10.45
N PHE A 449 17.00 7.84 9.82
CA PHE A 449 18.10 6.94 10.16
C PHE A 449 18.53 7.11 11.63
N LEU A 450 18.75 8.35 12.07
CA LEU A 450 19.13 8.65 13.46
C LEU A 450 18.04 8.21 14.44
N PHE A 451 16.79 8.49 14.12
CA PHE A 451 15.65 8.08 14.94
C PHE A 451 15.56 6.55 15.08
N ILE A 452 15.68 5.80 13.98
CA ILE A 452 15.69 4.33 13.98
C ILE A 452 16.88 3.81 14.81
N LYS A 453 18.07 4.44 14.68
CA LYS A 453 19.26 4.06 15.43
C LYS A 453 19.06 4.18 16.93
N MET A 454 18.37 5.22 17.37
CA MET A 454 18.20 5.54 18.80
C MET A 454 17.03 4.82 19.45
N ASN A 455 15.95 4.53 18.69
CA ASN A 455 14.68 4.13 19.30
C ASN A 455 14.18 2.74 18.88
N LEU A 456 14.63 2.19 17.74
CA LEU A 456 14.12 0.93 17.24
C LEU A 456 15.03 -0.24 17.65
N PRO A 457 14.55 -1.19 18.49
CA PRO A 457 15.27 -2.45 18.73
C PRO A 457 15.17 -3.38 17.52
N GLU A 458 16.04 -4.41 17.45
CA GLU A 458 15.86 -5.47 16.48
C GLU A 458 14.72 -6.40 16.93
N THR A 459 13.77 -6.63 16.02
CA THR A 459 12.60 -7.45 16.32
C THR A 459 12.71 -8.88 15.79
N LYS A 460 13.67 -9.14 14.89
CA LYS A 460 13.88 -10.46 14.30
C LYS A 460 14.16 -11.52 15.35
N GLY A 461 13.40 -12.61 15.30
CA GLY A 461 13.62 -13.78 16.15
C GLY A 461 13.18 -13.61 17.61
N LYS A 462 12.55 -12.48 17.93
CA LYS A 462 11.97 -12.21 19.26
C LYS A 462 10.49 -12.51 19.26
N SER A 463 9.96 -12.98 20.39
CA SER A 463 8.52 -13.04 20.59
C SER A 463 7.95 -11.63 20.82
N LEU A 464 6.65 -11.48 20.57
CA LEU A 464 5.98 -10.18 20.76
C LEU A 464 6.08 -9.70 22.21
N GLU A 465 6.04 -10.64 23.18
CA GLU A 465 6.20 -10.37 24.59
C GLU A 465 7.62 -9.91 24.96
N GLN A 466 8.64 -10.41 24.25
CA GLN A 466 10.01 -9.95 24.44
C GLN A 466 10.20 -8.53 23.90
N ILE A 467 9.61 -8.23 22.72
CA ILE A 467 9.65 -6.89 22.13
C ILE A 467 8.90 -5.89 23.04
N GLU A 468 7.75 -6.29 23.57
CA GLU A 468 6.97 -5.49 24.51
C GLU A 468 7.79 -5.11 25.74
N ARG A 469 8.47 -6.07 26.38
CA ARG A 469 9.32 -5.80 27.54
C ARG A 469 10.45 -4.82 27.23
N GLU A 470 11.12 -4.96 26.08
CA GLU A 470 12.21 -4.06 25.70
C GLU A 470 11.75 -2.62 25.40
N LEU A 471 10.51 -2.42 24.97
CA LEU A 471 10.00 -1.12 24.57
C LEU A 471 9.22 -0.41 25.70
N VAL A 472 8.59 -1.20 26.58
CA VAL A 472 7.65 -0.71 27.60
C VAL A 472 8.31 -0.58 28.98
N ASP A 473 9.24 -1.47 29.32
CA ASP A 473 10.06 -1.40 30.52
C ASP A 473 11.27 -0.49 30.30
#